data_63b038aa7338edebc8cf836fdc6f1ffe
#
_entry.id   63b038aa7338edebc8cf836fdc6f1ffe
#
_cell.length_a   1.000
_cell.length_b   1.000
_cell.length_c   1.000
_cell.angle_alpha   90.00
_cell.angle_beta   90.00
_cell.angle_gamma   90.00
#
_symmetry.space_group_name_H-M   'P 1'
#
loop_
_entity.id
_entity.type
_entity.pdbx_description
1 polymer ?
#
loop_
_entity_poly.entity_id
_entity_poly.type
_entity_poly.pdbx_seq_one_letter_code
_entity_poly.pdbx_strand_id
1 'polypeptide(L)'
;MESFALLYINCTSGERVKQQKTCLDLKELARPLLRQVIMKNILNKLTLASSMVILLAILPSTLTAYEEIVVKEGATIRGTVRVEGKLPKLPPLQITKYKEICKDVPNESLIVGPRQGLRYAVVTLEGITKGKPAERETINELDNVKCRFTPHVQAASVGQFVLLKNSDPILHTAHASFANEQPQFNVGLYPGRIIRKPLIAAGLVKIRCEVHPWMSAYIVVTEHPYHAISDIYGEYELSEVPPGTYQLKVWHETLGTQEKRIEVKPAATQHIDFTFTTSPGVKK
;
A
#
# COMPACT_ATOMS: atom_id res chain seq x y z
N MET A 1 21.76 -23.63 40.59
CA MET A 1 22.79 -23.96 41.54
C MET A 1 22.63 -25.46 41.86
N GLU A 2 23.39 -26.30 41.18
CA GLU A 2 23.55 -27.72 41.58
C GLU A 2 25.00 -28.06 41.30
N SER A 3 25.68 -28.35 42.39
CA SER A 3 27.08 -28.72 42.44
C SER A 3 27.27 -30.13 41.90
N PHE A 4 27.86 -30.26 40.74
CA PHE A 4 28.41 -31.54 40.31
C PHE A 4 29.78 -31.71 40.92
N ALA A 5 29.85 -32.52 41.98
CA ALA A 5 31.08 -32.96 42.56
C ALA A 5 31.85 -33.80 41.54
N LEU A 6 33.03 -33.31 41.13
CA LEU A 6 34.01 -34.11 40.40
C LEU A 6 34.51 -35.22 41.31
N LEU A 7 34.06 -36.47 41.09
CA LEU A 7 34.65 -37.66 41.71
C LEU A 7 36.02 -37.89 41.06
N TYR A 8 37.09 -37.35 41.69
CA TYR A 8 38.44 -37.72 41.39
C TYR A 8 38.73 -39.08 42.02
N ILE A 9 38.70 -40.16 41.23
CA ILE A 9 39.16 -41.48 41.64
C ILE A 9 40.68 -41.49 41.57
N ASN A 10 41.33 -41.22 42.74
CA ASN A 10 42.77 -41.39 42.90
C ASN A 10 43.10 -42.86 43.03
N CYS A 11 43.56 -43.49 41.98
CA CYS A 11 44.18 -44.83 42.07
C CYS A 11 45.64 -44.70 42.53
N THR A 12 45.88 -44.80 43.81
CA THR A 12 47.26 -44.88 44.34
C THR A 12 47.88 -46.22 44.00
N SER A 13 49.14 -46.20 43.59
CA SER A 13 49.95 -47.34 43.25
C SER A 13 50.25 -48.20 44.50
N GLY A 14 49.65 -49.38 44.56
CA GLY A 14 50.05 -50.37 45.51
C GLY A 14 48.98 -51.31 46.06
N GLU A 15 48.26 -52.00 45.24
CA GLU A 15 47.62 -53.30 45.61
C GLU A 15 47.14 -54.08 44.39
N ARG A 16 47.64 -55.29 44.26
CA ARG A 16 47.27 -56.48 43.49
C ARG A 16 46.58 -56.25 42.11
N VAL A 17 47.10 -56.94 41.11
CA VAL A 17 46.75 -57.04 39.69
C VAL A 17 45.23 -57.13 39.36
N LYS A 18 44.41 -57.61 40.29
CA LYS A 18 42.95 -57.69 40.09
C LYS A 18 42.22 -56.34 40.22
N GLN A 19 42.74 -55.42 41.02
CA GLN A 19 42.12 -54.07 41.15
C GLN A 19 42.52 -53.11 40.05
N GLN A 20 43.67 -53.29 39.42
CA GLN A 20 44.08 -52.52 38.26
C GLN A 20 43.23 -52.76 37.03
N LYS A 21 42.77 -54.03 36.82
CA LYS A 21 41.89 -54.40 35.68
C LYS A 21 40.49 -53.75 35.80
N THR A 22 39.89 -53.69 37.00
CA THR A 22 38.62 -53.05 37.27
C THR A 22 38.67 -51.52 37.13
N CYS A 23 39.80 -50.89 37.45
CA CYS A 23 39.96 -49.46 37.30
C CYS A 23 40.17 -49.00 35.85
N LEU A 24 40.81 -49.83 35.02
CA LEU A 24 40.96 -49.60 33.58
C LEU A 24 39.63 -49.76 32.86
N ASP A 25 38.83 -50.79 33.19
CA ASP A 25 37.53 -51.01 32.61
C ASP A 25 36.54 -49.89 32.94
N LEU A 26 36.57 -49.33 34.15
CA LEU A 26 35.69 -48.17 34.52
C LEU A 26 36.09 -46.89 33.78
N LYS A 27 37.37 -46.68 33.50
CA LYS A 27 37.84 -45.53 32.71
C LYS A 27 37.46 -45.62 31.24
N GLU A 28 37.47 -46.85 30.66
CA GLU A 28 37.01 -47.05 29.26
C GLU A 28 35.51 -46.89 29.11
N LEU A 29 34.71 -47.35 30.10
CA LEU A 29 33.27 -47.16 30.11
C LEU A 29 32.82 -45.70 30.34
N ALA A 30 33.61 -44.92 31.06
CA ALA A 30 33.28 -43.52 31.35
C ALA A 30 33.59 -42.55 30.16
N ARG A 31 34.54 -42.90 29.28
CA ARG A 31 34.96 -42.06 28.17
C ARG A 31 33.83 -41.74 27.15
N PRO A 32 32.97 -42.67 26.72
CA PRO A 32 31.91 -42.35 25.77
C PRO A 32 30.80 -41.48 26.43
N LEU A 33 30.49 -41.70 27.71
CA LEU A 33 29.50 -40.91 28.47
C LEU A 33 29.98 -39.45 28.67
N LEU A 34 31.25 -39.22 28.98
CA LEU A 34 31.82 -37.89 29.12
C LEU A 34 31.86 -37.15 27.81
N ARG A 35 32.18 -37.82 26.70
CA ARG A 35 32.11 -37.25 25.34
C ARG A 35 30.67 -36.84 24.96
N GLN A 36 29.68 -37.65 25.29
CA GLN A 36 28.26 -37.30 25.01
C GLN A 36 27.79 -36.09 25.80
N VAL A 37 28.15 -35.96 27.07
CA VAL A 37 27.78 -34.81 27.89
C VAL A 37 28.48 -33.52 27.40
N ILE A 38 29.78 -33.59 27.06
CA ILE A 38 30.51 -32.45 26.52
C ILE A 38 29.92 -32.02 25.16
N MET A 39 29.62 -32.98 24.27
CA MET A 39 29.00 -32.67 22.97
C MET A 39 27.64 -32.04 23.11
N LYS A 40 26.75 -32.55 23.99
CA LYS A 40 25.44 -31.95 24.26
C LYS A 40 25.56 -30.51 24.79
N ASN A 41 26.50 -30.24 25.69
CA ASN A 41 26.71 -28.89 26.22
C ASN A 41 27.28 -27.91 25.18
N ILE A 42 28.14 -28.36 24.28
CA ILE A 42 28.64 -27.54 23.17
C ILE A 42 27.50 -27.27 22.16
N LEU A 43 26.70 -28.28 21.83
CA LEU A 43 25.58 -28.13 20.92
C LEU A 43 24.53 -27.18 21.46
N ASN A 44 24.18 -27.26 22.75
CA ASN A 44 23.25 -26.32 23.41
C ASN A 44 23.76 -24.88 23.45
N LYS A 45 25.07 -24.67 23.64
CA LYS A 45 25.68 -23.33 23.59
C LYS A 45 25.70 -22.76 22.18
N LEU A 46 25.91 -23.58 21.15
CA LEU A 46 25.87 -23.17 19.75
C LEU A 46 24.44 -22.86 19.28
N THR A 47 23.44 -23.61 19.74
CA THR A 47 22.03 -23.34 19.41
C THR A 47 21.51 -22.06 20.11
N LEU A 48 21.91 -21.79 21.36
CA LEU A 48 21.58 -20.55 22.07
C LEU A 48 22.23 -19.32 21.40
N ALA A 49 23.49 -19.43 20.98
CA ALA A 49 24.20 -18.35 20.28
C ALA A 49 23.59 -18.07 18.90
N SER A 50 23.18 -19.13 18.17
CA SER A 50 22.52 -19.00 16.86
C SER A 50 21.13 -18.36 16.98
N SER A 51 20.35 -18.71 18.02
CA SER A 51 19.03 -18.12 18.26
C SER A 51 19.11 -16.64 18.64
N MET A 52 20.16 -16.22 19.33
CA MET A 52 20.35 -14.83 19.75
C MET A 52 20.79 -13.93 18.56
N VAL A 53 21.54 -14.49 17.60
CA VAL A 53 21.94 -13.77 16.38
C VAL A 53 20.76 -13.60 15.41
N ILE A 54 19.85 -14.59 15.32
CA ILE A 54 18.65 -14.50 14.48
C ILE A 54 17.63 -13.49 15.04
N LEU A 55 17.55 -13.34 16.36
CA LEU A 55 16.64 -12.37 17.00
C LEU A 55 17.08 -10.91 16.79
N LEU A 56 18.39 -10.66 16.56
CA LEU A 56 18.90 -9.30 16.28
C LEU A 56 18.70 -8.87 14.81
N ALA A 57 18.38 -9.79 13.89
CA ALA A 57 18.21 -9.50 12.47
C ALA A 57 16.77 -9.08 12.09
N ILE A 58 15.80 -9.17 13.02
CA ILE A 58 14.43 -8.68 12.82
C ILE A 58 14.33 -7.30 13.50
N LEU A 59 15.10 -6.34 13.00
CA LEU A 59 14.74 -4.94 13.23
C LEU A 59 13.44 -4.68 12.47
N PRO A 60 12.35 -4.33 13.15
CA PRO A 60 11.16 -3.91 12.43
C PRO A 60 11.55 -2.70 11.58
N SER A 61 11.38 -2.78 10.26
CA SER A 61 11.37 -1.59 9.43
C SER A 61 10.30 -0.68 10.04
N THR A 62 10.71 0.34 10.76
CA THR A 62 9.78 1.36 11.26
C THR A 62 9.14 1.98 10.03
N LEU A 63 7.92 1.61 9.72
CA LEU A 63 7.08 2.43 8.87
C LEU A 63 6.98 3.78 9.59
N THR A 64 7.73 4.76 9.11
CA THR A 64 7.62 6.12 9.63
C THR A 64 6.25 6.64 9.19
N ALA A 65 5.35 6.82 10.16
CA ALA A 65 4.09 7.50 9.91
C ALA A 65 4.38 8.91 9.39
N TYR A 66 3.50 9.43 8.55
CA TYR A 66 3.61 10.79 8.03
C TYR A 66 3.55 11.81 9.18
N GLU A 67 4.55 12.72 9.23
CA GLU A 67 4.68 13.77 10.25
C GLU A 67 4.10 15.08 9.71
N GLU A 68 3.13 15.63 10.41
CA GLU A 68 2.54 16.94 10.08
C GLU A 68 3.41 18.07 10.63
N ILE A 69 3.85 18.96 9.75
CA ILE A 69 4.70 20.11 10.08
C ILE A 69 4.20 21.39 9.41
N VAL A 70 4.62 22.54 9.87
CA VAL A 70 4.50 23.80 9.13
C VAL A 70 5.58 23.80 8.05
N VAL A 71 5.16 23.78 6.79
CA VAL A 71 6.08 23.78 5.65
C VAL A 71 6.64 25.18 5.45
N LYS A 72 7.95 25.34 5.70
CA LYS A 72 8.68 26.56 5.35
C LYS A 72 9.20 26.44 3.93
N GLU A 73 9.13 27.54 3.16
CA GLU A 73 9.61 27.58 1.78
C GLU A 73 9.01 26.48 0.88
N GLY A 74 7.73 26.15 1.10
CA GLY A 74 7.01 25.15 0.31
C GLY A 74 6.95 25.52 -1.16
N ALA A 75 7.23 24.56 -2.00
CA ALA A 75 7.19 24.69 -3.45
C ALA A 75 5.80 24.35 -4.00
N THR A 76 5.54 24.80 -5.23
CA THR A 76 4.38 24.38 -6.01
C THR A 76 4.83 23.54 -7.21
N ILE A 77 4.25 22.35 -7.37
CA ILE A 77 4.44 21.50 -8.55
C ILE A 77 3.18 21.61 -9.38
N ARG A 78 3.32 22.05 -10.62
CA ARG A 78 2.24 22.11 -11.61
C ARG A 78 2.62 21.31 -12.84
N GLY A 79 1.64 20.90 -13.61
CA GLY A 79 1.91 20.26 -14.88
C GLY A 79 0.64 19.82 -15.57
N THR A 80 0.84 19.15 -16.70
CA THR A 80 -0.24 18.57 -17.48
C THR A 80 0.00 17.08 -17.68
N VAL A 81 -1.07 16.31 -17.61
CA VAL A 81 -1.09 14.90 -17.99
C VAL A 81 -1.77 14.80 -19.34
N ARG A 82 -1.08 14.27 -20.35
CA ARG A 82 -1.58 14.18 -21.74
C ARG A 82 -1.54 12.76 -22.25
N VAL A 83 -2.28 12.55 -23.34
CA VAL A 83 -2.25 11.28 -24.09
C VAL A 83 -1.81 11.55 -25.52
N GLU A 84 -0.83 10.81 -26.00
CA GLU A 84 -0.38 10.83 -27.38
C GLU A 84 -0.61 9.49 -28.08
N GLY A 85 -0.78 9.53 -29.39
CA GLY A 85 -1.02 8.35 -30.21
C GLY A 85 -2.49 8.09 -30.48
N LYS A 86 -2.81 6.85 -30.93
CA LYS A 86 -4.18 6.47 -31.27
C LYS A 86 -4.91 5.99 -30.02
N LEU A 87 -5.92 6.74 -29.61
CA LEU A 87 -6.74 6.39 -28.46
C LEU A 87 -7.42 5.02 -28.65
N PRO A 88 -7.42 4.16 -27.64
CA PRO A 88 -8.20 2.93 -27.67
C PRO A 88 -9.70 3.25 -27.79
N LYS A 89 -10.39 2.55 -28.68
CA LYS A 89 -11.85 2.62 -28.72
C LYS A 89 -12.40 1.86 -27.52
N LEU A 90 -12.96 2.58 -26.57
CA LEU A 90 -13.68 1.94 -25.46
C LEU A 90 -14.98 1.32 -25.96
N PRO A 91 -15.31 0.10 -25.56
CA PRO A 91 -16.61 -0.46 -25.84
C PRO A 91 -17.69 0.34 -25.08
N PRO A 92 -18.89 0.49 -25.66
CA PRO A 92 -20.01 1.08 -24.94
C PRO A 92 -20.35 0.24 -23.72
N LEU A 93 -20.80 0.89 -22.66
CA LEU A 93 -21.24 0.20 -21.45
C LEU A 93 -22.46 -0.67 -21.75
N GLN A 94 -22.46 -1.91 -21.25
CA GLN A 94 -23.57 -2.83 -21.43
C GLN A 94 -24.65 -2.57 -20.38
N ILE A 95 -25.62 -1.73 -20.68
CA ILE A 95 -26.73 -1.40 -19.78
C ILE A 95 -27.76 -2.54 -19.85
N THR A 96 -27.78 -3.41 -18.86
CA THR A 96 -28.58 -4.63 -18.83
C THR A 96 -29.86 -4.52 -18.01
N LYS A 97 -29.95 -3.53 -17.09
CA LYS A 97 -31.06 -3.33 -16.15
C LYS A 97 -31.53 -1.88 -16.17
N TYR A 98 -32.77 -1.61 -15.81
CA TYR A 98 -33.34 -0.26 -15.63
C TYR A 98 -33.05 0.69 -16.81
N LYS A 99 -33.20 0.19 -18.04
CA LYS A 99 -32.84 0.92 -19.28
C LYS A 99 -33.59 2.24 -19.45
N GLU A 100 -34.76 2.37 -18.88
CA GLU A 100 -35.56 3.60 -18.85
C GLU A 100 -34.98 4.69 -17.96
N ILE A 101 -34.23 4.29 -16.91
CA ILE A 101 -33.59 5.19 -15.94
C ILE A 101 -32.10 5.36 -16.28
N CYS A 102 -31.41 4.23 -16.53
CA CYS A 102 -29.97 4.14 -16.79
C CYS A 102 -29.65 4.26 -18.29
N LYS A 103 -30.18 5.23 -18.96
CA LYS A 103 -29.90 5.50 -20.37
C LYS A 103 -28.75 6.50 -20.53
N ASP A 104 -28.06 6.43 -21.64
CA ASP A 104 -27.01 7.37 -22.05
C ASP A 104 -25.87 7.52 -21.02
N VAL A 105 -25.52 6.41 -20.34
CA VAL A 105 -24.41 6.40 -19.38
C VAL A 105 -23.08 6.42 -20.15
N PRO A 106 -22.27 7.49 -20.01
CA PRO A 106 -20.99 7.57 -20.69
C PRO A 106 -19.96 6.60 -20.06
N ASN A 107 -19.06 6.09 -20.89
CA ASN A 107 -17.91 5.37 -20.41
C ASN A 107 -16.82 6.38 -19.99
N GLU A 108 -16.64 6.58 -18.68
CA GLU A 108 -15.71 7.57 -18.12
C GLU A 108 -14.29 7.02 -17.90
N SER A 109 -14.03 5.76 -18.26
CA SER A 109 -12.75 5.11 -18.02
C SER A 109 -11.57 5.69 -18.83
N LEU A 110 -11.83 6.52 -19.83
CA LEU A 110 -10.83 7.31 -20.56
C LEU A 110 -11.49 8.55 -21.14
N ILE A 111 -11.23 9.69 -20.52
CA ILE A 111 -11.71 10.99 -21.00
C ILE A 111 -10.51 11.82 -21.41
N VAL A 112 -10.44 12.12 -22.70
CA VAL A 112 -9.42 12.99 -23.28
C VAL A 112 -10.09 14.29 -23.74
N GLY A 113 -9.66 15.38 -23.13
CA GLY A 113 -10.18 16.72 -23.37
C GLY A 113 -9.36 17.51 -24.40
N PRO A 114 -9.55 18.85 -24.43
CA PRO A 114 -8.79 19.73 -25.29
C PRO A 114 -7.28 19.56 -25.10
N ARG A 115 -6.51 19.82 -26.19
CA ARG A 115 -5.02 19.70 -26.18
C ARG A 115 -4.51 18.35 -25.69
N GLN A 116 -5.31 17.28 -25.89
CA GLN A 116 -5.00 15.90 -25.43
C GLN A 116 -4.86 15.77 -23.91
N GLY A 117 -5.46 16.67 -23.13
CA GLY A 117 -5.50 16.61 -21.69
C GLY A 117 -6.20 15.35 -21.20
N LEU A 118 -5.56 14.60 -20.31
CA LEU A 118 -6.10 13.39 -19.70
C LEU A 118 -6.82 13.73 -18.40
N ARG A 119 -8.15 13.57 -18.38
CA ARG A 119 -8.93 13.74 -17.16
C ARG A 119 -8.82 12.52 -16.25
N TYR A 120 -8.94 12.73 -14.95
CA TYR A 120 -8.94 11.69 -13.93
C TYR A 120 -7.61 10.94 -13.74
N ALA A 121 -6.50 11.48 -14.21
CA ALA A 121 -5.20 11.01 -13.77
C ALA A 121 -4.94 11.52 -12.33
N VAL A 122 -4.57 10.61 -11.43
CA VAL A 122 -4.23 10.96 -10.05
C VAL A 122 -2.73 11.08 -9.92
N VAL A 123 -2.26 12.26 -9.53
CA VAL A 123 -0.84 12.56 -9.30
C VAL A 123 -0.58 12.52 -7.80
N THR A 124 0.42 11.76 -7.37
CA THR A 124 0.81 11.59 -5.96
C THR A 124 2.31 11.79 -5.78
N LEU A 125 2.71 12.26 -4.61
CA LEU A 125 4.11 12.46 -4.25
C LEU A 125 4.57 11.32 -3.34
N GLU A 126 5.31 10.35 -3.87
CA GLU A 126 5.77 9.19 -3.12
C GLU A 126 7.09 9.49 -2.37
N GLY A 127 7.27 8.83 -1.22
CA GLY A 127 8.49 8.97 -0.41
C GLY A 127 8.52 10.19 0.51
N ILE A 128 7.43 10.93 0.60
CA ILE A 128 7.30 12.04 1.53
C ILE A 128 6.91 11.52 2.92
N THR A 129 7.72 11.87 3.93
CA THR A 129 7.50 11.44 5.32
C THR A 129 7.05 12.56 6.24
N LYS A 130 7.13 13.82 5.80
CA LYS A 130 6.69 14.99 6.56
C LYS A 130 6.25 16.12 5.65
N GLY A 131 5.30 16.93 6.11
CA GLY A 131 4.79 18.07 5.34
C GLY A 131 3.52 18.66 5.95
N LYS A 132 2.74 19.37 5.12
CA LYS A 132 1.53 20.03 5.59
C LYS A 132 0.51 19.05 6.17
N PRO A 133 -0.32 19.46 7.14
CA PRO A 133 -1.36 18.59 7.70
C PRO A 133 -2.39 18.18 6.65
N ALA A 134 -2.92 16.95 6.79
CA ALA A 134 -4.05 16.49 6.00
C ALA A 134 -5.34 17.13 6.56
N GLU A 135 -6.19 17.67 5.68
CA GLU A 135 -7.52 18.19 6.04
C GLU A 135 -8.46 17.03 6.37
N ARG A 136 -8.41 16.53 7.60
CA ARG A 136 -9.14 15.31 8.01
C ARG A 136 -10.66 15.49 8.02
N GLU A 137 -11.14 16.74 8.14
CA GLU A 137 -12.57 17.08 8.09
C GLU A 137 -13.11 17.08 6.64
N THR A 138 -12.27 16.98 5.63
CA THR A 138 -12.70 16.92 4.24
C THR A 138 -13.54 15.68 4.00
N ILE A 139 -14.70 15.89 3.43
CA ILE A 139 -15.64 14.84 3.05
C ILE A 139 -15.59 14.64 1.54
N ASN A 140 -15.18 13.45 1.12
CA ASN A 140 -15.17 13.06 -0.26
C ASN A 140 -16.56 12.51 -0.62
N GLU A 141 -17.38 13.28 -1.32
CA GLU A 141 -18.72 12.87 -1.71
C GLU A 141 -18.67 11.94 -2.93
N LEU A 142 -19.35 10.80 -2.87
CA LEU A 142 -19.54 9.87 -3.97
C LEU A 142 -21.04 9.57 -4.13
N ASP A 143 -21.66 10.15 -5.13
CA ASP A 143 -23.09 10.04 -5.36
C ASP A 143 -23.43 9.11 -6.54
N ASN A 144 -24.52 8.37 -6.44
CA ASN A 144 -25.11 7.62 -7.54
C ASN A 144 -26.05 8.54 -8.29
N VAL A 145 -25.65 8.99 -9.48
CA VAL A 145 -26.40 9.93 -10.31
C VAL A 145 -26.47 9.41 -11.75
N LYS A 146 -27.66 9.20 -12.27
CA LYS A 146 -27.87 8.68 -13.63
C LYS A 146 -27.13 7.37 -13.86
N CYS A 147 -27.19 6.47 -12.89
CA CYS A 147 -26.58 5.14 -12.90
C CYS A 147 -25.07 5.13 -13.11
N ARG A 148 -24.39 6.07 -12.48
CA ARG A 148 -22.93 6.12 -12.36
C ARG A 148 -22.51 6.69 -11.01
N PHE A 149 -21.33 6.35 -10.57
CA PHE A 149 -20.70 7.02 -9.41
C PHE A 149 -20.12 8.37 -9.86
N THR A 150 -20.44 9.41 -9.12
CA THR A 150 -20.00 10.78 -9.42
C THR A 150 -19.37 11.42 -8.17
N PRO A 151 -18.11 11.91 -8.24
CA PRO A 151 -17.19 11.85 -9.38
C PRO A 151 -16.64 10.43 -9.61
N HIS A 152 -16.18 10.14 -10.83
CA HIS A 152 -15.65 8.82 -11.20
C HIS A 152 -14.33 8.48 -10.49
N VAL A 153 -13.45 9.47 -10.30
CA VAL A 153 -12.15 9.31 -9.60
C VAL A 153 -12.01 10.38 -8.54
N GLN A 154 -11.51 9.98 -7.37
CA GLN A 154 -11.20 10.85 -6.25
C GLN A 154 -9.80 10.55 -5.69
N ALA A 155 -9.24 11.50 -4.96
CA ALA A 155 -8.04 11.34 -4.17
C ALA A 155 -8.33 11.81 -2.74
N ALA A 156 -7.80 11.12 -1.76
CA ALA A 156 -8.05 11.38 -0.36
C ALA A 156 -6.83 11.04 0.51
N SER A 157 -6.81 11.53 1.74
CA SER A 157 -5.83 11.12 2.74
C SER A 157 -6.44 10.14 3.74
N VAL A 158 -5.60 9.27 4.30
CA VAL A 158 -5.98 8.39 5.43
C VAL A 158 -6.58 9.22 6.56
N GLY A 159 -7.67 8.74 7.15
CA GLY A 159 -8.42 9.43 8.19
C GLY A 159 -9.57 10.29 7.68
N GLN A 160 -9.63 10.63 6.39
CA GLN A 160 -10.78 11.27 5.77
C GLN A 160 -11.94 10.28 5.60
N PHE A 161 -13.07 10.79 5.11
CA PHE A 161 -14.28 9.99 4.92
C PHE A 161 -14.77 10.08 3.48
N VAL A 162 -15.38 9.00 3.01
CA VAL A 162 -16.26 9.05 1.84
C VAL A 162 -17.71 9.08 2.30
N LEU A 163 -18.48 10.04 1.77
CA LEU A 163 -19.93 10.17 1.94
C LEU A 163 -20.61 9.56 0.72
N LEU A 164 -21.13 8.36 0.90
CA LEU A 164 -21.85 7.63 -0.13
C LEU A 164 -23.29 8.09 -0.19
N LYS A 165 -23.74 8.56 -1.35
CA LYS A 165 -25.10 9.07 -1.59
C LYS A 165 -25.79 8.30 -2.71
N ASN A 166 -27.10 8.36 -2.75
CA ASN A 166 -27.89 7.85 -3.85
C ASN A 166 -29.00 8.85 -4.21
N SER A 167 -28.77 9.61 -5.29
CA SER A 167 -29.72 10.56 -5.85
C SER A 167 -30.60 9.94 -6.96
N ASP A 168 -30.33 8.69 -7.36
CA ASP A 168 -31.17 7.95 -8.30
C ASP A 168 -32.41 7.35 -7.60
N PRO A 169 -33.54 7.15 -8.32
CA PRO A 169 -34.77 6.57 -7.77
C PRO A 169 -34.72 5.03 -7.64
N ILE A 170 -33.58 4.40 -7.78
CA ILE A 170 -33.38 2.94 -7.75
C ILE A 170 -32.30 2.56 -6.75
N LEU A 171 -32.27 1.28 -6.36
CA LEU A 171 -31.23 0.72 -5.49
C LEU A 171 -29.88 0.66 -6.21
N HIS A 172 -28.84 1.13 -5.54
CA HIS A 172 -27.44 0.87 -5.86
C HIS A 172 -26.73 0.16 -4.70
N THR A 173 -25.52 -0.33 -4.94
CA THR A 173 -24.60 -0.78 -3.89
C THR A 173 -23.26 -0.07 -4.08
N ALA A 174 -22.53 0.13 -2.99
CA ALA A 174 -21.13 0.51 -3.05
C ALA A 174 -20.30 -0.61 -2.41
N HIS A 175 -19.69 -1.43 -3.25
CA HIS A 175 -18.77 -2.47 -2.86
C HIS A 175 -17.33 -1.98 -3.11
N ALA A 176 -16.63 -1.62 -2.06
CA ALA A 176 -15.27 -1.10 -2.09
C ALA A 176 -14.25 -2.17 -1.71
N SER A 177 -13.21 -2.30 -2.52
CA SER A 177 -12.06 -3.16 -2.27
C SER A 177 -10.76 -2.46 -2.70
N PHE A 178 -9.64 -2.84 -2.09
CA PHE A 178 -8.33 -2.46 -2.62
C PHE A 178 -8.02 -3.20 -3.93
N ALA A 179 -6.98 -2.75 -4.62
CA ALA A 179 -6.54 -3.37 -5.88
C ALA A 179 -6.16 -4.87 -5.75
N ASN A 180 -5.77 -5.32 -4.55
CA ASN A 180 -5.52 -6.72 -4.21
C ASN A 180 -6.78 -7.50 -3.78
N GLU A 181 -7.98 -6.98 -4.09
CA GLU A 181 -9.30 -7.51 -3.74
C GLU A 181 -9.61 -7.58 -2.22
N GLN A 182 -8.77 -7.00 -1.36
CA GLN A 182 -9.05 -6.91 0.07
C GLN A 182 -10.26 -5.99 0.30
N PRO A 183 -11.36 -6.51 0.92
CA PRO A 183 -12.59 -5.75 1.06
C PRO A 183 -12.45 -4.61 2.07
N GLN A 184 -13.10 -3.48 1.78
CA GLN A 184 -13.19 -2.33 2.68
C GLN A 184 -14.60 -2.19 3.24
N PHE A 185 -15.61 -2.16 2.40
CA PHE A 185 -17.01 -2.15 2.77
C PHE A 185 -17.90 -2.61 1.61
N ASN A 186 -19.09 -3.09 1.95
CA ASN A 186 -20.17 -3.34 1.00
C ASN A 186 -21.48 -2.86 1.61
N VAL A 187 -22.14 -1.89 0.96
CA VAL A 187 -23.36 -1.27 1.49
C VAL A 187 -24.41 -1.06 0.42
N GLY A 188 -25.67 -1.32 0.80
CA GLY A 188 -26.84 -0.99 -0.03
C GLY A 188 -27.22 0.49 0.10
N LEU A 189 -27.39 1.14 -1.03
CA LEU A 189 -27.77 2.55 -1.15
C LEU A 189 -29.15 2.67 -1.78
N TYR A 190 -30.19 2.70 -0.94
CA TYR A 190 -31.57 3.01 -1.35
C TYR A 190 -31.70 4.48 -1.77
N PRO A 191 -32.70 4.85 -2.55
CA PRO A 191 -32.96 6.24 -2.92
C PRO A 191 -32.93 7.20 -1.72
N GLY A 192 -32.16 8.28 -1.82
CA GLY A 192 -31.98 9.29 -0.78
C GLY A 192 -31.10 8.86 0.40
N ARG A 193 -30.57 7.64 0.41
CA ARG A 193 -29.71 7.17 1.51
C ARG A 193 -28.33 7.83 1.46
N ILE A 194 -27.83 8.18 2.66
CA ILE A 194 -26.48 8.73 2.87
C ILE A 194 -25.76 7.87 3.90
N ILE A 195 -24.55 7.43 3.58
CA ILE A 195 -23.71 6.60 4.46
C ILE A 195 -22.29 7.16 4.47
N ARG A 196 -21.74 7.40 5.65
CA ARG A 196 -20.35 7.82 5.84
C ARG A 196 -19.46 6.60 6.11
N LYS A 197 -18.33 6.47 5.39
CA LYS A 197 -17.33 5.41 5.58
C LYS A 197 -15.95 6.03 5.75
N PRO A 198 -15.15 5.62 6.77
CA PRO A 198 -13.79 6.09 6.93
C PRO A 198 -12.86 5.47 5.90
N LEU A 199 -11.86 6.23 5.46
CA LEU A 199 -10.73 5.79 4.66
C LEU A 199 -9.55 5.49 5.60
N ILE A 200 -9.37 4.24 5.97
CA ILE A 200 -8.49 3.83 7.09
C ILE A 200 -7.09 3.40 6.67
N ALA A 201 -6.84 3.21 5.40
CA ALA A 201 -5.54 2.78 4.89
C ALA A 201 -5.26 3.33 3.49
N ALA A 202 -4.00 3.61 3.21
CA ALA A 202 -3.55 4.06 1.89
C ALA A 202 -3.64 2.94 0.84
N GLY A 203 -3.92 3.33 -0.40
CA GLY A 203 -4.01 2.43 -1.53
C GLY A 203 -5.03 2.86 -2.58
N LEU A 204 -5.09 2.12 -3.66
CA LEU A 204 -6.12 2.30 -4.68
C LEU A 204 -7.37 1.52 -4.29
N VAL A 205 -8.43 2.24 -3.94
CA VAL A 205 -9.75 1.69 -3.62
C VAL A 205 -10.61 1.71 -4.88
N LYS A 206 -11.06 0.56 -5.32
CA LYS A 206 -12.04 0.39 -6.39
C LYS A 206 -13.43 0.20 -5.80
N ILE A 207 -14.41 0.96 -6.29
CA ILE A 207 -15.81 0.86 -5.88
C ILE A 207 -16.62 0.37 -7.07
N ARG A 208 -17.46 -0.65 -6.85
CA ARG A 208 -18.35 -1.26 -7.86
C ARG A 208 -19.78 -1.29 -7.36
N CYS A 209 -20.73 -1.25 -8.27
CA CYS A 209 -22.11 -1.53 -7.95
C CYS A 209 -22.44 -2.99 -8.36
N GLU A 210 -22.90 -3.82 -7.43
CA GLU A 210 -23.25 -5.21 -7.71
C GLU A 210 -24.60 -5.34 -8.45
N VAL A 211 -25.46 -4.33 -8.32
CA VAL A 211 -26.74 -4.27 -9.05
C VAL A 211 -26.53 -3.86 -10.50
N HIS A 212 -25.57 -2.96 -10.76
CA HIS A 212 -25.28 -2.36 -12.05
C HIS A 212 -23.79 -2.59 -12.43
N PRO A 213 -23.45 -3.70 -13.11
CA PRO A 213 -22.05 -4.11 -13.32
C PRO A 213 -21.18 -3.12 -14.11
N TRP A 214 -21.79 -2.18 -14.82
CA TRP A 214 -21.09 -1.13 -15.56
C TRP A 214 -20.62 0.04 -14.68
N MET A 215 -21.11 0.14 -13.43
CA MET A 215 -20.78 1.24 -12.53
C MET A 215 -19.49 0.96 -11.76
N SER A 216 -18.50 1.81 -11.94
CA SER A 216 -17.25 1.81 -11.17
C SER A 216 -16.83 3.21 -10.79
N ALA A 217 -16.05 3.32 -9.71
CA ALA A 217 -15.33 4.52 -9.30
C ALA A 217 -14.03 4.14 -8.58
N TYR A 218 -13.14 5.12 -8.43
CA TYR A 218 -11.86 4.91 -7.78
C TYR A 218 -11.57 6.02 -6.75
N ILE A 219 -10.95 5.65 -5.64
CA ILE A 219 -10.39 6.58 -4.67
C ILE A 219 -8.93 6.19 -4.45
N VAL A 220 -8.00 7.08 -4.79
CA VAL A 220 -6.59 6.92 -4.43
C VAL A 220 -6.41 7.52 -3.05
N VAL A 221 -6.12 6.68 -2.05
CA VAL A 221 -5.91 7.09 -0.66
C VAL A 221 -4.42 7.12 -0.36
N THR A 222 -3.91 8.23 0.17
CA THR A 222 -2.50 8.43 0.54
C THR A 222 -2.36 8.69 2.04
N GLU A 223 -1.19 8.44 2.60
CA GLU A 223 -0.90 8.77 4.01
C GLU A 223 -0.76 10.29 4.25
N HIS A 224 -0.69 11.08 3.20
CA HIS A 224 -0.35 12.50 3.20
C HIS A 224 -1.23 13.28 2.21
N PRO A 225 -1.32 14.64 2.30
CA PRO A 225 -2.20 15.45 1.45
C PRO A 225 -1.58 15.88 0.10
N TYR A 226 -0.47 15.27 -0.32
CA TYR A 226 0.16 15.61 -1.59
C TYR A 226 -0.31 14.70 -2.72
N HIS A 227 -1.54 14.91 -3.12
CA HIS A 227 -2.22 14.30 -4.25
C HIS A 227 -3.07 15.31 -4.99
N ALA A 228 -3.25 15.12 -6.29
CA ALA A 228 -4.11 15.94 -7.14
C ALA A 228 -4.74 15.08 -8.23
N ILE A 229 -5.87 15.53 -8.76
CA ILE A 229 -6.55 14.89 -9.89
C ILE A 229 -6.50 15.84 -11.07
N SER A 230 -6.08 15.35 -12.23
CA SER A 230 -6.07 16.15 -13.44
C SER A 230 -7.48 16.47 -13.92
N ASP A 231 -7.68 17.70 -14.34
CA ASP A 231 -8.92 18.19 -14.91
C ASP A 231 -9.10 17.78 -16.39
N ILE A 232 -10.10 18.36 -17.08
CA ILE A 232 -10.36 18.07 -18.50
C ILE A 232 -9.26 18.55 -19.45
N TYR A 233 -8.42 19.48 -19.01
CA TYR A 233 -7.25 19.96 -19.76
C TYR A 233 -5.99 19.16 -19.40
N GLY A 234 -6.10 18.20 -18.47
CA GLY A 234 -4.99 17.44 -17.90
C GLY A 234 -4.19 18.20 -16.85
N GLU A 235 -4.63 19.37 -16.41
CA GLU A 235 -3.91 20.23 -15.48
C GLU A 235 -4.01 19.70 -14.05
N TYR A 236 -2.89 19.77 -13.31
CA TYR A 236 -2.82 19.40 -11.89
C TYR A 236 -1.88 20.34 -11.13
N GLU A 237 -2.08 20.42 -9.82
CA GLU A 237 -1.23 21.20 -8.90
C GLU A 237 -1.08 20.50 -7.54
N LEU A 238 0.16 20.49 -7.03
CA LEU A 238 0.52 20.15 -5.66
C LEU A 238 1.18 21.36 -5.01
N SER A 239 0.57 21.89 -3.97
CA SER A 239 1.05 23.09 -3.26
C SER A 239 1.74 22.75 -1.95
N GLU A 240 2.59 23.69 -1.45
CA GLU A 240 3.28 23.60 -0.16
C GLU A 240 4.13 22.32 -0.03
N VAL A 241 4.75 21.89 -1.11
CA VAL A 241 5.64 20.70 -1.12
C VAL A 241 6.96 21.08 -0.46
N PRO A 242 7.40 20.40 0.62
CA PRO A 242 8.70 20.65 1.23
C PRO A 242 9.84 20.44 0.25
N PRO A 243 10.94 21.19 0.34
CA PRO A 243 12.16 20.91 -0.42
C PRO A 243 12.68 19.50 -0.16
N GLY A 244 13.09 18.79 -1.22
CA GLY A 244 13.55 17.42 -1.11
C GLY A 244 13.57 16.67 -2.44
N THR A 245 13.92 15.41 -2.40
CA THR A 245 13.88 14.52 -3.57
C THR A 245 12.75 13.51 -3.39
N TYR A 246 11.88 13.43 -4.37
CA TYR A 246 10.67 12.61 -4.33
C TYR A 246 10.47 11.83 -5.62
N GLN A 247 9.54 10.88 -5.57
CA GLN A 247 9.00 10.22 -6.74
C GLN A 247 7.60 10.81 -7.02
N LEU A 248 7.44 11.51 -8.12
CA LEU A 248 6.14 11.98 -8.58
C LEU A 248 5.52 10.89 -9.45
N LYS A 249 4.39 10.35 -8.99
CA LYS A 249 3.69 9.24 -9.61
C LYS A 249 2.35 9.72 -10.18
N VAL A 250 2.02 9.28 -11.37
CA VAL A 250 0.70 9.49 -11.98
C VAL A 250 0.06 8.14 -12.29
N TRP A 251 -1.17 7.97 -11.87
CA TRP A 251 -1.99 6.78 -12.13
C TRP A 251 -3.25 7.14 -12.92
N HIS A 252 -3.61 6.28 -13.88
CA HIS A 252 -4.89 6.35 -14.59
C HIS A 252 -5.44 4.95 -14.81
N GLU A 253 -6.75 4.74 -14.58
CA GLU A 253 -7.38 3.41 -14.58
C GLU A 253 -7.17 2.62 -15.88
N THR A 254 -7.19 3.30 -17.03
CA THR A 254 -7.04 2.66 -18.35
C THR A 254 -5.58 2.63 -18.83
N LEU A 255 -4.78 3.64 -18.49
CA LEU A 255 -3.44 3.83 -19.06
C LEU A 255 -2.31 3.37 -18.12
N GLY A 256 -2.66 3.01 -16.87
CA GLY A 256 -1.68 2.51 -15.89
C GLY A 256 -0.94 3.61 -15.17
N THR A 257 0.33 3.39 -14.89
CA THR A 257 1.14 4.26 -14.01
C THR A 257 2.41 4.71 -14.70
N GLN A 258 2.82 5.95 -14.45
CA GLN A 258 4.14 6.49 -14.76
C GLN A 258 4.73 7.15 -13.53
N GLU A 259 6.06 7.22 -13.45
CA GLU A 259 6.78 7.83 -12.34
C GLU A 259 7.95 8.66 -12.83
N LYS A 260 8.23 9.77 -12.12
CA LYS A 260 9.40 10.62 -12.35
C LYS A 260 10.06 10.97 -11.04
N ARG A 261 11.37 10.77 -10.96
CA ARG A 261 12.14 11.30 -9.83
C ARG A 261 12.33 12.80 -10.02
N ILE A 262 12.03 13.58 -8.98
CA ILE A 262 12.09 15.03 -8.98
C ILE A 262 12.90 15.55 -7.79
N GLU A 263 13.57 16.67 -7.97
CA GLU A 263 14.17 17.45 -6.90
C GLU A 263 13.36 18.74 -6.71
N VAL A 264 12.75 18.91 -5.54
CA VAL A 264 11.94 20.07 -5.20
C VAL A 264 12.81 21.10 -4.51
N LYS A 265 12.96 22.28 -5.15
CA LYS A 265 13.71 23.42 -4.63
C LYS A 265 12.86 24.30 -3.71
N PRO A 266 13.45 24.98 -2.71
CA PRO A 266 12.73 25.87 -1.81
C PRO A 266 11.94 26.94 -2.56
N ALA A 267 10.70 27.21 -2.15
CA ALA A 267 9.82 28.28 -2.64
C ALA A 267 9.66 28.34 -4.18
N ALA A 268 10.01 27.28 -4.89
CA ALA A 268 9.98 27.24 -6.35
C ALA A 268 8.60 26.84 -6.90
N THR A 269 8.29 27.32 -8.11
CA THR A 269 7.24 26.71 -8.93
C THR A 269 7.91 25.87 -10.00
N GLN A 270 7.60 24.57 -10.04
CA GLN A 270 8.14 23.63 -11.00
C GLN A 270 7.04 23.10 -11.92
N HIS A 271 7.33 23.02 -13.23
CA HIS A 271 6.42 22.45 -14.21
C HIS A 271 6.89 21.06 -14.62
N ILE A 272 6.04 20.04 -14.37
CA ILE A 272 6.34 18.64 -14.64
C ILE A 272 5.17 18.01 -15.37
N ASP A 273 5.35 17.71 -16.65
CA ASP A 273 4.33 17.10 -17.49
C ASP A 273 4.49 15.58 -17.56
N PHE A 274 3.39 14.87 -17.79
CA PHE A 274 3.36 13.46 -18.11
C PHE A 274 2.67 13.21 -19.44
N THR A 275 3.18 12.26 -20.20
CA THR A 275 2.57 11.86 -21.47
C THR A 275 2.40 10.34 -21.52
N PHE A 276 1.18 9.89 -21.59
CA PHE A 276 0.85 8.49 -21.85
C PHE A 276 0.83 8.26 -23.37
N THR A 277 1.72 7.40 -23.84
CA THR A 277 1.75 7.02 -25.26
C THR A 277 0.92 5.77 -25.48
N THR A 278 -0.08 5.86 -26.33
CA THR A 278 -0.92 4.72 -26.70
C THR A 278 -0.47 4.16 -28.05
N SER A 279 -0.03 2.88 -28.05
CA SER A 279 0.28 2.15 -29.29
C SER A 279 -0.97 1.39 -29.78
N PRO A 280 -1.20 1.29 -31.09
CA PRO A 280 -2.26 0.43 -31.61
C PRO A 280 -1.93 -1.04 -31.26
N GLY A 281 -2.66 -1.66 -30.32
CA GLY A 281 -2.65 -3.11 -30.20
C GLY A 281 -2.14 -3.75 -28.93
N VAL A 282 -1.90 -3.04 -27.82
CA VAL A 282 -1.69 -3.71 -26.52
C VAL A 282 -3.04 -4.12 -25.94
N LYS A 283 -3.47 -5.35 -26.25
CA LYS A 283 -4.50 -6.04 -25.47
C LYS A 283 -3.88 -6.39 -24.12
N LYS A 284 -4.48 -5.89 -23.03
CA LYS A 284 -4.27 -6.44 -21.68
C LYS A 284 -5.05 -7.71 -21.52
#